data_953a075069265819c31ff28fe30cbd80
#
_entry.id   953a075069265819c31ff28fe30cbd80
#
_cell.length_a   1.000
_cell.length_b   1.000
_cell.length_c   1.000
_cell.angle_alpha   90.00
_cell.angle_beta   90.00
_cell.angle_gamma   90.00
#
_symmetry.space_group_name_H-M   'P 1'
#
loop_
_entity.id
_entity.type
_entity.pdbx_description
1 polymer ?
#
loop_
_entity_poly.entity_id
_entity_poly.type
_entity_poly.pdbx_seq_one_letter_code
_entity_poly.pdbx_strand_id
1 'polypeptide(L)'
;MRSYQVIDWGTPLEQRERPTPKPKGTEVIIHVDACGVCHSDLHIWEGYLNLGNDERLMFSERGITPPFTMGHEVVGEVAAIGPEVKGITKGEKRIVYPWIGCGTCKACTRDENMVCVNPQYIGVFRGGGYSDYVIVPHPKYLVDYAGIPTELACTYACSGLTAYSALKKTEIKTESDAIVIIGAGGLGLSALKIAPNVVKGKVIVADIDANKLNIAREAGAKETVNNSDSSAIEHIKEITGGGAVAAIDFVGMPSTAQFGIDSIRNGGTLVSAGIFGGALSLPLVLVMQRLLKIKGTKMGTLTEMLELIELVKAGKVPPIPIETRPLDHVNEALTDLRKGQVSGRVVLKP
;
A
#
# COMPACT_ATOMS: atom_id res chain seq x y z
N MET A 1 11.33 7.24 -24.77
CA MET A 1 10.22 6.87 -23.86
C MET A 1 9.71 8.12 -23.16
N ARG A 2 8.41 8.22 -22.98
CA ARG A 2 7.78 9.27 -22.17
C ARG A 2 7.94 8.92 -20.69
N SER A 3 8.06 9.94 -19.85
CA SER A 3 8.00 9.82 -18.39
C SER A 3 7.45 11.10 -17.78
N TYR A 4 6.66 10.98 -16.73
CA TYR A 4 6.16 12.11 -15.95
C TYR A 4 7.02 12.23 -14.70
N GLN A 5 7.69 13.38 -14.55
CA GLN A 5 8.73 13.56 -13.54
C GLN A 5 8.39 14.68 -12.55
N VAL A 6 8.74 14.46 -11.31
CA VAL A 6 8.88 15.53 -10.33
C VAL A 6 10.11 16.32 -10.71
N ILE A 7 9.93 17.60 -11.06
CA ILE A 7 11.02 18.53 -11.37
C ILE A 7 11.34 19.38 -10.15
N ASP A 8 10.31 19.81 -9.43
CA ASP A 8 10.38 20.46 -8.14
C ASP A 8 9.32 19.86 -7.21
N TRP A 9 9.60 19.83 -5.91
CA TRP A 9 8.70 19.30 -4.91
C TRP A 9 7.36 20.05 -4.88
N GLY A 10 6.25 19.30 -4.90
CA GLY A 10 4.90 19.84 -4.82
C GLY A 10 4.40 20.57 -6.08
N THR A 11 5.21 20.65 -7.14
CA THR A 11 4.77 21.19 -8.42
C THR A 11 4.19 20.09 -9.33
N PRO A 12 3.33 20.42 -10.31
CA PRO A 12 2.84 19.43 -11.26
C PRO A 12 3.97 18.65 -11.94
N LEU A 13 3.78 17.33 -12.11
CA LEU A 13 4.71 16.49 -12.84
C LEU A 13 4.78 16.96 -14.28
N GLU A 14 6.01 16.99 -14.83
CA GLU A 14 6.24 17.36 -16.22
C GLU A 14 6.53 16.13 -17.08
N GLN A 15 5.92 16.09 -18.27
CA GLN A 15 6.28 15.10 -19.27
C GLN A 15 7.69 15.37 -19.81
N ARG A 16 8.52 14.35 -19.82
CA ARG A 16 9.89 14.38 -20.36
C ARG A 16 10.14 13.20 -21.29
N GLU A 17 10.81 13.47 -22.39
CA GLU A 17 11.35 12.45 -23.30
C GLU A 17 12.70 11.97 -22.80
N ARG A 18 12.91 10.64 -22.81
CA ARG A 18 14.17 10.01 -22.41
C ARG A 18 14.50 8.86 -23.37
N PRO A 19 15.77 8.51 -23.55
CA PRO A 19 16.14 7.27 -24.25
C PRO A 19 15.50 6.05 -23.59
N THR A 20 14.99 5.13 -24.41
CA THR A 20 14.52 3.84 -23.89
C THR A 20 15.71 3.08 -23.28
N PRO A 21 15.59 2.59 -22.03
CA PRO A 21 16.69 1.93 -21.36
C PRO A 21 17.06 0.62 -22.07
N LYS A 22 18.34 0.25 -21.96
CA LYS A 22 18.85 -1.07 -22.39
C LYS A 22 19.23 -1.89 -21.16
N PRO A 23 18.73 -3.13 -21.03
CA PRO A 23 18.99 -3.93 -19.85
C PRO A 23 20.43 -4.46 -19.83
N LYS A 24 21.04 -4.54 -18.63
CA LYS A 24 22.38 -5.07 -18.37
C LYS A 24 22.29 -6.22 -17.39
N GLY A 25 23.25 -7.16 -17.45
CA GLY A 25 23.32 -8.26 -16.49
C GLY A 25 21.99 -8.98 -16.31
N THR A 26 21.43 -8.95 -15.11
CA THR A 26 20.14 -9.54 -14.74
C THR A 26 18.95 -8.60 -14.87
N GLU A 27 19.10 -7.41 -15.42
CA GLU A 27 18.00 -6.42 -15.55
C GLU A 27 16.95 -6.89 -16.56
N VAL A 28 15.71 -6.53 -16.26
CA VAL A 28 14.54 -6.73 -17.15
C VAL A 28 13.88 -5.38 -17.39
N ILE A 29 13.57 -5.08 -18.63
CA ILE A 29 12.78 -3.89 -19.00
C ILE A 29 11.33 -4.30 -19.14
N ILE A 30 10.47 -3.64 -18.37
CA ILE A 30 9.02 -3.80 -18.46
C ILE A 30 8.46 -2.63 -19.24
N HIS A 31 7.73 -2.90 -20.32
CA HIS A 31 6.79 -1.95 -20.94
C HIS A 31 5.57 -1.85 -20.01
N VAL A 32 5.27 -0.66 -19.55
CA VAL A 32 4.20 -0.44 -18.57
C VAL A 32 2.84 -0.53 -19.25
N ASP A 33 2.00 -1.47 -18.83
CA ASP A 33 0.60 -1.58 -19.27
C ASP A 33 -0.34 -0.79 -18.35
N ALA A 34 0.01 -0.72 -17.04
CA ALA A 34 -0.74 0.05 -16.05
C ALA A 34 0.11 0.36 -14.82
N CYS A 35 -0.18 1.49 -14.17
CA CYS A 35 0.43 1.89 -12.90
C CYS A 35 -0.62 2.49 -11.96
N GLY A 36 -0.77 1.91 -10.75
CA GLY A 36 -1.68 2.43 -9.73
C GLY A 36 -1.17 3.73 -9.12
N VAL A 37 -2.11 4.59 -8.69
CA VAL A 37 -1.82 5.82 -7.94
C VAL A 37 -2.06 5.57 -6.46
N CYS A 38 -1.03 5.77 -5.65
CA CYS A 38 -1.03 5.50 -4.22
C CYS A 38 -0.94 6.79 -3.39
N HIS A 39 -1.45 6.76 -2.17
CA HIS A 39 -1.31 7.89 -1.24
C HIS A 39 0.16 8.21 -0.92
N SER A 40 1.04 7.22 -0.98
CA SER A 40 2.49 7.40 -0.86
C SER A 40 3.07 8.29 -1.96
N ASP A 41 2.48 8.28 -3.16
CA ASP A 41 2.92 9.14 -4.25
C ASP A 41 2.70 10.63 -3.94
N LEU A 42 1.66 10.97 -3.16
CA LEU A 42 1.43 12.35 -2.70
C LEU A 42 2.59 12.83 -1.81
N HIS A 43 3.01 12.03 -0.83
CA HIS A 43 4.12 12.38 0.04
C HIS A 43 5.45 12.46 -0.69
N ILE A 44 5.67 11.53 -1.65
CA ILE A 44 6.86 11.54 -2.50
C ILE A 44 6.86 12.80 -3.38
N TRP A 45 5.71 13.18 -3.92
CA TRP A 45 5.54 14.40 -4.71
C TRP A 45 5.76 15.67 -3.88
N GLU A 46 5.25 15.71 -2.63
CA GLU A 46 5.44 16.81 -1.68
C GLU A 46 6.87 16.88 -1.13
N GLY A 47 7.63 15.79 -1.21
CA GLY A 47 9.04 15.72 -0.83
C GLY A 47 9.30 15.41 0.65
N TYR A 48 8.27 15.08 1.45
CA TYR A 48 8.43 14.80 2.88
C TYR A 48 7.36 13.86 3.45
N LEU A 49 7.66 13.30 4.62
CA LEU A 49 6.68 12.70 5.52
C LEU A 49 6.50 13.58 6.75
N ASN A 50 5.26 13.83 7.16
CA ASN A 50 4.93 14.58 8.37
C ASN A 50 5.11 13.68 9.61
N LEU A 51 6.03 14.01 10.50
CA LEU A 51 6.29 13.29 11.74
C LEU A 51 5.47 13.83 12.94
N GLY A 52 4.74 14.93 12.75
CA GLY A 52 4.07 15.68 13.82
C GLY A 52 5.01 16.67 14.52
N ASN A 53 4.45 17.52 15.40
CA ASN A 53 5.19 18.51 16.16
C ASN A 53 6.09 19.42 15.29
N ASP A 54 5.59 19.77 14.09
CA ASP A 54 6.30 20.53 13.05
C ASP A 54 7.57 19.86 12.48
N GLU A 55 7.81 18.59 12.80
CA GLU A 55 8.92 17.81 12.26
C GLU A 55 8.55 17.15 10.93
N ARG A 56 9.52 17.09 10.01
CA ARG A 56 9.38 16.45 8.70
C ARG A 56 10.57 15.56 8.39
N LEU A 57 10.32 14.40 7.83
CA LEU A 57 11.35 13.54 7.24
C LEU A 57 11.45 13.84 5.76
N MET A 58 12.48 14.59 5.36
CA MET A 58 12.67 15.01 3.97
C MET A 58 13.18 13.86 3.10
N PHE A 59 12.61 13.68 1.91
CA PHE A 59 13.09 12.68 0.96
C PHE A 59 14.48 13.04 0.39
N SER A 60 14.82 14.33 0.30
CA SER A 60 16.16 14.78 -0.08
C SER A 60 17.25 14.28 0.86
N GLU A 61 16.99 14.22 2.17
CA GLU A 61 17.92 13.66 3.17
C GLU A 61 18.12 12.16 3.03
N ARG A 62 17.21 11.50 2.31
CA ARG A 62 17.25 10.06 1.99
C ARG A 62 17.84 9.77 0.61
N GLY A 63 18.42 10.78 -0.04
CA GLY A 63 19.06 10.66 -1.35
C GLY A 63 18.12 10.68 -2.55
N ILE A 64 16.86 11.12 -2.37
CA ILE A 64 15.92 11.33 -3.47
C ILE A 64 15.94 12.81 -3.83
N THR A 65 16.32 13.11 -5.08
CA THR A 65 16.37 14.49 -5.59
C THR A 65 15.71 14.56 -6.96
N PRO A 66 14.91 15.59 -7.23
CA PRO A 66 14.44 15.86 -8.60
C PRO A 66 15.59 16.08 -9.59
N PRO A 67 15.46 15.74 -10.88
CA PRO A 67 14.26 15.14 -11.45
C PRO A 67 14.19 13.61 -11.29
N PHE A 68 13.01 13.08 -10.97
CA PHE A 68 12.79 11.62 -10.90
C PHE A 68 11.37 11.23 -11.28
N THR A 69 11.17 9.96 -11.64
CA THR A 69 9.87 9.39 -12.04
C THR A 69 9.29 8.56 -10.91
N MET A 70 8.08 8.89 -10.46
CA MET A 70 7.31 8.14 -9.46
C MET A 70 6.52 6.97 -10.06
N GLY A 71 5.65 6.38 -9.24
CA GLY A 71 4.77 5.26 -9.59
C GLY A 71 5.38 3.92 -9.25
N HIS A 72 4.83 3.26 -8.22
CA HIS A 72 5.39 2.01 -7.69
C HIS A 72 4.41 0.82 -7.76
N GLU A 73 3.22 0.99 -8.29
CA GLU A 73 2.24 -0.08 -8.51
C GLU A 73 2.20 -0.45 -9.99
N VAL A 74 3.22 -1.17 -10.48
CA VAL A 74 3.46 -1.39 -11.91
C VAL A 74 3.09 -2.79 -12.33
N VAL A 75 2.37 -2.89 -13.44
CA VAL A 75 2.25 -4.12 -14.25
C VAL A 75 2.61 -3.82 -15.69
N GLY A 76 3.10 -4.82 -16.39
CA GLY A 76 3.42 -4.67 -17.80
C GLY A 76 4.03 -5.92 -18.42
N GLU A 77 4.47 -5.74 -19.65
CA GLU A 77 5.04 -6.80 -20.49
C GLU A 77 6.58 -6.72 -20.50
N VAL A 78 7.24 -7.85 -20.46
CA VAL A 78 8.70 -7.96 -20.61
C VAL A 78 9.10 -7.54 -22.02
N ALA A 79 9.62 -6.31 -22.16
CA ALA A 79 10.04 -5.74 -23.44
C ALA A 79 11.48 -6.15 -23.83
N ALA A 80 12.37 -6.22 -22.84
CA ALA A 80 13.77 -6.63 -23.07
C ALA A 80 14.37 -7.27 -21.81
N ILE A 81 15.34 -8.15 -22.02
CA ILE A 81 16.04 -8.88 -20.95
C ILE A 81 17.55 -8.70 -21.10
N GLY A 82 18.26 -8.59 -19.99
CA GLY A 82 19.71 -8.57 -19.93
C GLY A 82 20.33 -9.94 -20.24
N PRO A 83 21.62 -9.97 -20.59
CA PRO A 83 22.27 -11.19 -21.08
C PRO A 83 22.38 -12.31 -20.03
N GLU A 84 22.24 -12.01 -18.74
CA GLU A 84 22.34 -12.98 -17.65
C GLU A 84 20.96 -13.42 -17.12
N VAL A 85 19.86 -12.90 -17.68
CA VAL A 85 18.50 -13.23 -17.27
C VAL A 85 18.15 -14.66 -17.65
N LYS A 86 17.56 -15.39 -16.71
CA LYS A 86 17.04 -16.76 -16.90
C LYS A 86 15.60 -16.85 -16.38
N GLY A 87 14.83 -17.78 -16.96
CA GLY A 87 13.49 -18.14 -16.47
C GLY A 87 12.39 -17.14 -16.77
N ILE A 88 12.64 -16.14 -17.63
CA ILE A 88 11.64 -15.21 -18.14
C ILE A 88 11.93 -14.88 -19.60
N THR A 89 10.88 -14.63 -20.40
CA THR A 89 11.00 -14.33 -21.83
C THR A 89 10.24 -13.04 -22.17
N LYS A 90 10.60 -12.45 -23.31
CA LYS A 90 9.88 -11.29 -23.85
C LYS A 90 8.41 -11.64 -24.12
N GLY A 91 7.52 -10.69 -23.91
CA GLY A 91 6.09 -10.85 -24.09
C GLY A 91 5.35 -11.36 -22.85
N GLU A 92 6.07 -11.82 -21.82
CA GLU A 92 5.44 -12.26 -20.59
C GLU A 92 4.91 -11.06 -19.77
N LYS A 93 3.68 -11.18 -19.27
CA LYS A 93 3.05 -10.16 -18.42
C LYS A 93 3.34 -10.40 -16.95
N ARG A 94 3.78 -9.35 -16.25
CA ARG A 94 4.24 -9.45 -14.87
C ARG A 94 3.78 -8.26 -14.02
N ILE A 95 3.51 -8.52 -12.75
CA ILE A 95 3.50 -7.48 -11.72
C ILE A 95 4.94 -7.24 -11.29
N VAL A 96 5.33 -5.98 -11.15
CA VAL A 96 6.61 -5.60 -10.59
C VAL A 96 6.48 -5.50 -9.07
N TYR A 97 7.21 -6.33 -8.33
CA TYR A 97 7.37 -6.16 -6.89
C TYR A 97 8.37 -5.00 -6.65
N PRO A 98 7.92 -3.84 -6.16
CA PRO A 98 8.77 -2.65 -6.17
C PRO A 98 9.67 -2.52 -4.94
N TRP A 99 9.47 -3.33 -3.90
CA TRP A 99 10.07 -3.15 -2.58
C TRP A 99 11.43 -3.82 -2.45
N ILE A 100 12.36 -3.38 -3.27
CA ILE A 100 13.67 -3.98 -3.48
C ILE A 100 14.64 -3.47 -2.41
N GLY A 101 15.33 -4.37 -1.73
CA GLY A 101 16.44 -4.06 -0.82
C GLY A 101 17.78 -3.96 -1.56
N CYS A 102 18.85 -3.61 -0.84
CA CYS A 102 20.21 -3.55 -1.42
C CYS A 102 20.81 -4.94 -1.74
N GLY A 103 20.20 -6.01 -1.22
CA GLY A 103 20.66 -7.40 -1.43
C GLY A 103 21.84 -7.85 -0.56
N THR A 104 22.53 -6.94 0.14
CA THR A 104 23.80 -7.25 0.85
C THR A 104 23.76 -7.01 2.36
N CYS A 105 22.83 -6.19 2.88
CA CYS A 105 22.73 -5.94 4.33
C CYS A 105 22.09 -7.13 5.07
N LYS A 106 22.28 -7.18 6.39
CA LYS A 106 21.76 -8.26 7.25
C LYS A 106 20.24 -8.48 7.11
N ALA A 107 19.47 -7.44 6.87
CA ALA A 107 18.04 -7.56 6.63
C ALA A 107 17.75 -8.25 5.28
N CYS A 108 18.43 -7.82 4.20
CA CYS A 108 18.24 -8.40 2.87
C CYS A 108 18.68 -9.88 2.80
N THR A 109 19.73 -10.27 3.53
CA THR A 109 20.17 -11.68 3.57
C THR A 109 19.20 -12.60 4.33
N ARG A 110 18.19 -12.01 5.03
CA ARG A 110 17.09 -12.72 5.69
C ARG A 110 15.73 -12.47 5.02
N ASP A 111 15.73 -11.97 3.77
CA ASP A 111 14.54 -11.58 3.01
C ASP A 111 13.66 -10.49 3.71
N GLU A 112 14.22 -9.76 4.66
CA GLU A 112 13.58 -8.63 5.35
C GLU A 112 13.82 -7.31 4.59
N ASN A 113 13.54 -7.28 3.28
CA ASN A 113 13.82 -6.13 2.41
C ASN A 113 13.15 -4.82 2.87
N MET A 114 12.04 -4.92 3.62
CA MET A 114 11.29 -3.78 4.13
C MET A 114 12.06 -2.93 5.15
N VAL A 115 13.00 -3.55 5.85
CA VAL A 115 13.85 -2.88 6.84
C VAL A 115 15.30 -2.73 6.37
N CYS A 116 15.50 -2.77 5.04
CA CYS A 116 16.80 -2.53 4.42
C CYS A 116 17.32 -1.13 4.74
N VAL A 117 18.61 -1.05 5.10
CA VAL A 117 19.27 0.24 5.42
C VAL A 117 19.57 1.08 4.17
N ASN A 118 19.60 0.46 2.98
CA ASN A 118 19.81 1.14 1.70
C ASN A 118 18.78 0.62 0.67
N PRO A 119 17.49 0.99 0.83
CA PRO A 119 16.43 0.50 -0.04
C PRO A 119 16.58 1.01 -1.47
N GLN A 120 16.11 0.20 -2.43
CA GLN A 120 16.15 0.46 -3.87
C GLN A 120 14.75 0.40 -4.49
N TYR A 121 13.74 0.92 -3.79
CA TYR A 121 12.34 0.82 -4.20
C TYR A 121 12.09 1.50 -5.54
N ILE A 122 11.41 0.80 -6.45
CA ILE A 122 10.98 1.34 -7.74
C ILE A 122 9.89 2.39 -7.48
N GLY A 123 9.95 3.52 -8.20
CA GLY A 123 9.05 4.65 -8.01
C GLY A 123 9.38 5.54 -6.81
N VAL A 124 10.45 5.23 -6.06
CA VAL A 124 10.94 6.02 -4.91
C VAL A 124 12.43 6.32 -5.07
N PHE A 125 13.30 5.32 -5.03
CA PHE A 125 14.76 5.44 -5.20
C PHE A 125 15.23 5.10 -6.61
N ARG A 126 14.39 4.42 -7.39
CA ARG A 126 14.58 4.10 -8.81
C ARG A 126 13.41 4.64 -9.60
N GLY A 127 13.62 4.88 -10.90
CA GLY A 127 12.56 5.32 -11.80
C GLY A 127 11.36 4.37 -11.77
N GLY A 128 10.16 4.94 -11.70
CA GLY A 128 8.90 4.23 -11.54
C GLY A 128 8.02 4.21 -12.78
N GLY A 129 6.79 3.77 -12.58
CA GLY A 129 5.83 3.44 -13.62
C GLY A 129 5.01 4.60 -14.18
N TYR A 130 5.24 5.84 -13.77
CA TYR A 130 4.68 6.99 -14.49
C TYR A 130 5.49 7.26 -15.75
N SER A 131 5.70 6.21 -16.53
CA SER A 131 6.51 6.20 -17.75
C SER A 131 6.15 5.01 -18.63
N ASP A 132 6.62 5.02 -19.89
CA ASP A 132 6.40 3.90 -20.82
C ASP A 132 7.17 2.62 -20.40
N TYR A 133 8.33 2.75 -19.72
CA TYR A 133 9.18 1.61 -19.36
C TYR A 133 9.79 1.75 -17.97
N VAL A 134 9.94 0.61 -17.28
CA VAL A 134 10.60 0.50 -15.97
C VAL A 134 11.72 -0.55 -16.02
N ILE A 135 12.85 -0.25 -15.37
CA ILE A 135 13.95 -1.20 -15.18
C ILE A 135 13.72 -1.96 -13.88
N VAL A 136 13.66 -3.27 -13.97
CA VAL A 136 13.61 -4.18 -12.81
C VAL A 136 14.97 -4.89 -12.72
N PRO A 137 15.68 -4.84 -11.57
CA PRO A 137 17.08 -5.28 -11.50
C PRO A 137 17.28 -6.81 -11.59
N HIS A 138 16.22 -7.58 -11.32
CA HIS A 138 16.31 -9.04 -11.35
C HIS A 138 14.92 -9.66 -11.57
N PRO A 139 14.78 -10.73 -12.38
CA PRO A 139 13.49 -11.36 -12.67
C PRO A 139 12.75 -11.92 -11.43
N LYS A 140 13.43 -12.20 -10.32
CA LYS A 140 12.79 -12.62 -9.05
C LYS A 140 11.74 -11.64 -8.53
N TYR A 141 11.81 -10.36 -8.94
CA TYR A 141 10.86 -9.31 -8.56
C TYR A 141 9.67 -9.19 -9.52
N LEU A 142 9.53 -10.13 -10.44
CA LEU A 142 8.47 -10.17 -11.44
C LEU A 142 7.52 -11.33 -11.13
N VAL A 143 6.29 -10.99 -10.75
CA VAL A 143 5.28 -11.95 -10.32
C VAL A 143 4.28 -12.19 -11.43
N ASP A 144 4.01 -13.46 -11.74
CA ASP A 144 2.99 -13.86 -12.71
C ASP A 144 1.58 -13.57 -12.17
N TYR A 145 0.74 -12.92 -13.02
CA TYR A 145 -0.64 -12.60 -12.67
C TYR A 145 -1.66 -13.13 -13.70
N ALA A 146 -1.30 -14.19 -14.42
CA ALA A 146 -2.20 -14.78 -15.40
C ALA A 146 -3.60 -15.01 -14.84
N GLY A 147 -4.62 -14.59 -15.58
CA GLY A 147 -6.04 -14.69 -15.19
C GLY A 147 -6.55 -13.53 -14.32
N ILE A 148 -5.70 -12.58 -13.92
CA ILE A 148 -6.11 -11.38 -13.19
C ILE A 148 -6.19 -10.19 -14.16
N PRO A 149 -7.26 -9.36 -14.14
CA PRO A 149 -7.30 -8.13 -14.93
C PRO A 149 -6.12 -7.22 -14.63
N THR A 150 -5.49 -6.64 -15.65
CA THR A 150 -4.26 -5.85 -15.57
C THR A 150 -4.38 -4.69 -14.58
N GLU A 151 -5.49 -3.95 -14.63
CA GLU A 151 -5.75 -2.80 -13.77
C GLU A 151 -5.92 -3.19 -12.29
N LEU A 152 -6.45 -4.39 -12.04
CA LEU A 152 -6.55 -4.92 -10.68
C LEU A 152 -5.18 -5.44 -10.21
N ALA A 153 -4.45 -6.12 -11.09
CA ALA A 153 -3.17 -6.73 -10.76
C ALA A 153 -2.12 -5.71 -10.26
N CYS A 154 -2.07 -4.49 -10.85
CA CYS A 154 -1.11 -3.48 -10.42
C CYS A 154 -1.33 -3.04 -8.97
N THR A 155 -2.58 -3.00 -8.49
CA THR A 155 -2.89 -2.57 -7.12
C THR A 155 -2.35 -3.53 -6.05
N TYR A 156 -2.09 -4.78 -6.42
CA TYR A 156 -1.49 -5.77 -5.51
C TYR A 156 -0.01 -5.53 -5.25
N ALA A 157 0.68 -4.74 -6.07
CA ALA A 157 2.10 -4.40 -5.83
C ALA A 157 2.32 -3.55 -4.56
N CYS A 158 1.31 -2.79 -4.13
CA CYS A 158 1.38 -1.95 -2.92
C CYS A 158 0.15 -2.10 -2.03
N SER A 159 -1.01 -1.54 -2.45
CA SER A 159 -2.18 -1.45 -1.58
C SER A 159 -2.73 -2.80 -1.15
N GLY A 160 -2.87 -3.77 -2.07
CA GLY A 160 -3.29 -5.12 -1.74
C GLY A 160 -2.28 -5.85 -0.85
N LEU A 161 -0.99 -5.75 -1.16
CA LEU A 161 0.09 -6.35 -0.37
C LEU A 161 0.17 -5.77 1.04
N THR A 162 0.04 -4.44 1.18
CA THR A 162 0.03 -3.76 2.48
C THR A 162 -1.16 -4.22 3.33
N ALA A 163 -2.34 -4.32 2.71
CA ALA A 163 -3.54 -4.83 3.37
C ALA A 163 -3.37 -6.28 3.84
N TYR A 164 -2.83 -7.15 2.98
CA TYR A 164 -2.54 -8.55 3.31
C TYR A 164 -1.56 -8.67 4.48
N SER A 165 -0.43 -7.96 4.43
CA SER A 165 0.58 -7.95 5.48
C SER A 165 0.04 -7.38 6.80
N ALA A 166 -0.81 -6.33 6.75
CA ALA A 166 -1.44 -5.77 7.93
C ALA A 166 -2.39 -6.78 8.60
N LEU A 167 -3.21 -7.48 7.82
CA LEU A 167 -4.10 -8.54 8.33
C LEU A 167 -3.33 -9.67 9.00
N LYS A 168 -2.23 -10.13 8.44
CA LYS A 168 -1.37 -11.17 9.07
C LYS A 168 -0.83 -10.74 10.43
N LYS A 169 -0.65 -9.44 10.68
CA LYS A 169 -0.12 -8.89 11.95
C LYS A 169 -1.18 -8.76 13.05
N THR A 170 -2.47 -8.96 12.75
CA THR A 170 -3.55 -8.85 13.75
C THR A 170 -3.55 -9.97 14.77
N GLU A 171 -2.94 -11.12 14.46
CA GLU A 171 -2.88 -12.30 15.33
C GLU A 171 -4.25 -12.85 15.76
N ILE A 172 -5.28 -12.63 14.93
CA ILE A 172 -6.63 -13.14 15.20
C ILE A 172 -6.64 -14.67 15.15
N LYS A 173 -7.26 -15.33 16.14
CA LYS A 173 -7.17 -16.78 16.32
C LYS A 173 -8.50 -17.50 16.21
N THR A 174 -9.59 -16.84 16.55
CA THR A 174 -10.91 -17.46 16.67
C THR A 174 -11.99 -16.69 15.90
N GLU A 175 -13.11 -17.35 15.60
CA GLU A 175 -14.26 -16.74 14.94
C GLU A 175 -15.01 -15.73 15.82
N SER A 176 -14.86 -15.84 17.13
CA SER A 176 -15.42 -14.89 18.09
C SER A 176 -14.62 -13.58 18.20
N ASP A 177 -13.38 -13.58 17.70
CA ASP A 177 -12.55 -12.37 17.69
C ASP A 177 -13.09 -11.35 16.65
N ALA A 178 -12.71 -10.09 16.83
CA ALA A 178 -13.04 -9.02 15.89
C ALA A 178 -11.82 -8.16 15.59
N ILE A 179 -11.77 -7.61 14.38
CA ILE A 179 -10.83 -6.55 14.00
C ILE A 179 -11.58 -5.29 13.56
N VAL A 180 -10.96 -4.14 13.78
CA VAL A 180 -11.44 -2.85 13.26
C VAL A 180 -10.48 -2.41 12.14
N ILE A 181 -11.01 -2.19 10.95
CA ILE A 181 -10.31 -1.55 9.83
C ILE A 181 -10.66 -0.06 9.85
N ILE A 182 -9.68 0.80 10.06
CA ILE A 182 -9.86 2.25 10.11
C ILE A 182 -9.40 2.86 8.78
N GLY A 183 -10.34 3.54 8.11
CA GLY A 183 -10.17 4.06 6.75
C GLY A 183 -10.75 3.12 5.69
N ALA A 184 -11.87 3.51 5.06
CA ALA A 184 -12.56 2.77 4.00
C ALA A 184 -12.13 3.19 2.58
N GLY A 185 -10.90 3.70 2.42
CA GLY A 185 -10.27 3.97 1.13
C GLY A 185 -9.73 2.71 0.46
N GLY A 186 -8.87 2.87 -0.56
CA GLY A 186 -8.33 1.75 -1.35
C GLY A 186 -7.66 0.64 -0.53
N LEU A 187 -6.89 0.98 0.53
CA LEU A 187 -6.28 0.00 1.42
C LEU A 187 -7.32 -0.73 2.28
N GLY A 188 -8.25 0.03 2.89
CA GLY A 188 -9.29 -0.55 3.73
C GLY A 188 -10.24 -1.47 2.96
N LEU A 189 -10.64 -1.07 1.75
CA LEU A 189 -11.44 -1.91 0.87
C LEU A 189 -10.67 -3.17 0.44
N SER A 190 -9.37 -3.05 0.13
CA SER A 190 -8.52 -4.22 -0.15
C SER A 190 -8.45 -5.15 1.05
N ALA A 191 -8.23 -4.61 2.26
CA ALA A 191 -8.20 -5.40 3.49
C ALA A 191 -9.55 -6.10 3.76
N LEU A 192 -10.67 -5.41 3.55
CA LEU A 192 -12.01 -5.99 3.68
C LEU A 192 -12.21 -7.19 2.74
N LYS A 193 -11.78 -7.08 1.47
CA LYS A 193 -11.89 -8.16 0.48
C LYS A 193 -10.95 -9.34 0.76
N ILE A 194 -9.78 -9.06 1.30
CA ILE A 194 -8.76 -10.07 1.62
C ILE A 194 -9.05 -10.78 2.96
N ALA A 195 -9.61 -10.06 3.92
CA ALA A 195 -9.80 -10.52 5.31
C ALA A 195 -10.42 -11.91 5.45
N PRO A 196 -11.46 -12.32 4.68
CA PRO A 196 -12.06 -13.66 4.83
C PRO A 196 -11.08 -14.83 4.61
N ASN A 197 -9.94 -14.58 3.95
CA ASN A 197 -8.93 -15.60 3.66
C ASN A 197 -7.75 -15.60 4.65
N VAL A 198 -7.65 -14.56 5.50
CA VAL A 198 -6.50 -14.35 6.39
C VAL A 198 -6.93 -14.38 7.85
N VAL A 199 -8.11 -13.85 8.16
CA VAL A 199 -8.63 -13.74 9.52
C VAL A 199 -9.95 -14.50 9.65
N LYS A 200 -10.14 -15.18 10.76
CA LYS A 200 -11.36 -15.98 11.00
C LYS A 200 -12.50 -15.17 11.64
N GLY A 201 -12.18 -14.03 12.24
CA GLY A 201 -13.12 -13.26 13.05
C GLY A 201 -13.94 -12.24 12.28
N LYS A 202 -14.70 -11.44 13.02
CA LYS A 202 -15.54 -10.36 12.49
C LYS A 202 -14.67 -9.20 12.00
N VAL A 203 -15.10 -8.54 10.92
CA VAL A 203 -14.47 -7.33 10.40
C VAL A 203 -15.44 -6.16 10.56
N ILE A 204 -15.00 -5.13 11.28
CA ILE A 204 -15.70 -3.86 11.46
C ILE A 204 -14.94 -2.83 10.66
N VAL A 205 -15.62 -2.04 9.81
CA VAL A 205 -14.99 -0.96 9.04
C VAL A 205 -15.39 0.39 9.63
N ALA A 206 -14.40 1.23 9.91
CA ALA A 206 -14.59 2.57 10.46
C ALA A 206 -14.08 3.65 9.49
N ASP A 207 -14.85 4.67 9.24
CA ASP A 207 -14.49 5.87 8.47
C ASP A 207 -15.36 7.04 8.95
N ILE A 208 -14.92 8.28 8.71
CA ILE A 208 -15.71 9.49 8.97
C ILE A 208 -16.70 9.81 7.84
N ASP A 209 -16.44 9.29 6.64
CA ASP A 209 -17.21 9.57 5.42
C ASP A 209 -18.32 8.52 5.23
N ALA A 210 -19.58 8.97 5.31
CA ALA A 210 -20.76 8.12 5.15
C ALA A 210 -20.80 7.42 3.77
N ASN A 211 -20.33 8.07 2.68
CA ASN A 211 -20.31 7.47 1.36
C ASN A 211 -19.30 6.32 1.30
N LYS A 212 -18.11 6.49 1.90
CA LYS A 212 -17.10 5.42 2.01
C LYS A 212 -17.63 4.25 2.85
N LEU A 213 -18.36 4.51 3.93
CA LEU A 213 -19.00 3.46 4.70
C LEU A 213 -20.08 2.72 3.90
N ASN A 214 -20.85 3.41 3.05
CA ASN A 214 -21.80 2.76 2.14
C ASN A 214 -21.08 1.85 1.13
N ILE A 215 -20.01 2.33 0.51
CA ILE A 215 -19.17 1.53 -0.39
C ILE A 215 -18.60 0.29 0.34
N ALA A 216 -18.19 0.45 1.59
CA ALA A 216 -17.71 -0.67 2.40
C ALA A 216 -18.83 -1.71 2.66
N ARG A 217 -20.06 -1.28 2.91
CA ARG A 217 -21.23 -2.20 3.04
C ARG A 217 -21.50 -2.96 1.74
N GLU A 218 -21.53 -2.26 0.62
CA GLU A 218 -21.68 -2.87 -0.72
C GLU A 218 -20.51 -3.84 -1.02
N ALA A 219 -19.32 -3.53 -0.52
CA ALA A 219 -18.15 -4.39 -0.61
C ALA A 219 -18.21 -5.61 0.34
N GLY A 220 -19.22 -5.72 1.20
CA GLY A 220 -19.45 -6.87 2.08
C GLY A 220 -19.09 -6.65 3.56
N ALA A 221 -18.86 -5.40 4.01
CA ALA A 221 -18.72 -5.11 5.43
C ALA A 221 -20.06 -5.36 6.14
N LYS A 222 -20.06 -6.26 7.12
CA LYS A 222 -21.25 -6.57 7.93
C LYS A 222 -21.49 -5.50 8.98
N GLU A 223 -20.44 -4.90 9.49
CA GLU A 223 -20.47 -3.84 10.51
C GLU A 223 -19.65 -2.64 10.02
N THR A 224 -20.26 -1.46 10.12
CA THR A 224 -19.58 -0.19 9.79
C THR A 224 -19.86 0.83 10.87
N VAL A 225 -18.87 1.62 11.22
CA VAL A 225 -18.95 2.63 12.29
C VAL A 225 -18.43 3.96 11.77
N ASN A 226 -19.18 5.03 12.03
CA ASN A 226 -18.64 6.37 11.83
C ASN A 226 -17.76 6.72 13.04
N ASN A 227 -16.44 6.77 12.84
CA ASN A 227 -15.49 7.01 13.92
C ASN A 227 -15.40 8.48 14.37
N SER A 228 -16.20 9.39 13.80
CA SER A 228 -16.42 10.72 14.35
C SER A 228 -17.54 10.77 15.40
N ASP A 229 -18.35 9.71 15.51
CA ASP A 229 -19.44 9.66 16.49
C ASP A 229 -18.90 9.38 17.89
N SER A 230 -19.35 10.14 18.87
CA SER A 230 -18.90 9.99 20.27
C SER A 230 -19.22 8.62 20.89
N SER A 231 -20.25 7.92 20.39
CA SER A 231 -20.64 6.57 20.81
C SER A 231 -19.93 5.45 20.07
N ALA A 232 -19.08 5.75 19.06
CA ALA A 232 -18.47 4.75 18.19
C ALA A 232 -17.65 3.69 18.97
N ILE A 233 -16.86 4.10 19.94
CA ILE A 233 -16.05 3.21 20.76
C ILE A 233 -16.91 2.30 21.62
N GLU A 234 -17.95 2.84 22.27
CA GLU A 234 -18.87 2.06 23.10
C GLU A 234 -19.62 1.03 22.27
N HIS A 235 -20.08 1.44 21.07
CA HIS A 235 -20.72 0.50 20.15
C HIS A 235 -19.77 -0.65 19.73
N ILE A 236 -18.51 -0.36 19.39
CA ILE A 236 -17.53 -1.40 19.07
C ILE A 236 -17.32 -2.35 20.27
N LYS A 237 -17.20 -1.82 21.49
CA LYS A 237 -17.04 -2.65 22.68
C LYS A 237 -18.27 -3.54 22.94
N GLU A 238 -19.46 -3.02 22.73
CA GLU A 238 -20.72 -3.77 22.86
C GLU A 238 -20.75 -4.98 21.91
N ILE A 239 -20.57 -4.74 20.60
CA ILE A 239 -20.68 -5.79 19.56
C ILE A 239 -19.51 -6.78 19.56
N THR A 240 -18.41 -6.46 20.26
CA THR A 240 -17.22 -7.32 20.39
C THR A 240 -17.03 -7.94 21.77
N GLY A 241 -17.92 -7.60 22.74
CA GLY A 241 -17.78 -8.10 24.11
C GLY A 241 -16.58 -7.52 24.86
N GLY A 242 -16.28 -6.22 24.70
CA GLY A 242 -15.24 -5.53 25.46
C GLY A 242 -14.06 -4.99 24.63
N GLY A 243 -14.16 -5.01 23.31
CA GLY A 243 -13.19 -4.45 22.37
C GLY A 243 -12.64 -5.48 21.40
N ALA A 244 -12.19 -5.01 20.26
CA ALA A 244 -11.61 -5.82 19.20
C ALA A 244 -10.24 -6.40 19.61
N VAL A 245 -9.82 -7.51 19.00
CA VAL A 245 -8.49 -8.09 19.22
C VAL A 245 -7.40 -7.22 18.58
N ALA A 246 -7.73 -6.60 17.43
CA ALA A 246 -6.83 -5.70 16.76
C ALA A 246 -7.58 -4.57 16.03
N ALA A 247 -6.91 -3.46 15.86
CA ALA A 247 -7.29 -2.39 14.94
C ALA A 247 -6.17 -2.20 13.91
N ILE A 248 -6.55 -2.00 12.65
CA ILE A 248 -5.62 -1.66 11.56
C ILE A 248 -5.92 -0.23 11.13
N ASP A 249 -4.97 0.66 11.33
CA ASP A 249 -5.09 2.06 10.94
C ASP A 249 -4.44 2.29 9.55
N PHE A 250 -5.27 2.41 8.51
CA PHE A 250 -4.84 2.73 7.15
C PHE A 250 -4.84 4.24 6.86
N VAL A 251 -5.21 5.06 7.84
CA VAL A 251 -5.16 6.52 7.74
C VAL A 251 -3.82 7.05 8.29
N GLY A 252 -3.48 6.72 9.52
CA GLY A 252 -2.22 7.11 10.15
C GLY A 252 -2.20 8.56 10.61
N MET A 253 -3.27 9.00 11.27
CA MET A 253 -3.38 10.26 12.00
C MET A 253 -3.40 10.01 13.50
N PRO A 254 -3.02 10.99 14.35
CA PRO A 254 -3.11 10.83 15.81
C PRO A 254 -4.51 10.44 16.28
N SER A 255 -5.57 11.02 15.69
CA SER A 255 -6.97 10.74 16.02
C SER A 255 -7.38 9.30 15.66
N THR A 256 -6.95 8.79 14.48
CA THR A 256 -7.28 7.44 14.05
C THR A 256 -6.49 6.38 14.81
N ALA A 257 -5.22 6.66 15.12
CA ALA A 257 -4.42 5.80 15.97
C ALA A 257 -4.98 5.71 17.39
N GLN A 258 -5.44 6.85 17.98
CA GLN A 258 -6.10 6.88 19.29
C GLN A 258 -7.42 6.09 19.25
N PHE A 259 -8.26 6.32 18.21
CA PHE A 259 -9.49 5.57 18.02
C PHE A 259 -9.21 4.05 17.95
N GLY A 260 -8.17 3.64 17.22
CA GLY A 260 -7.74 2.24 17.15
C GLY A 260 -7.37 1.68 18.52
N ILE A 261 -6.59 2.41 19.33
CA ILE A 261 -6.22 2.00 20.70
C ILE A 261 -7.44 1.88 21.60
N ASP A 262 -8.41 2.79 21.49
CA ASP A 262 -9.60 2.80 22.34
C ASP A 262 -10.60 1.71 21.93
N SER A 263 -10.56 1.28 20.68
CA SER A 263 -11.43 0.22 20.12
C SER A 263 -10.98 -1.19 20.48
N ILE A 264 -9.71 -1.39 20.85
CA ILE A 264 -9.18 -2.72 21.14
C ILE A 264 -9.28 -3.09 22.62
N ARG A 265 -9.43 -4.39 22.89
CA ARG A 265 -9.43 -4.96 24.23
C ARG A 265 -8.04 -4.89 24.90
N ASN A 266 -7.97 -5.22 26.20
CA ASN A 266 -6.69 -5.47 26.83
C ASN A 266 -5.94 -6.62 26.14
N GLY A 267 -4.62 -6.49 25.98
CA GLY A 267 -3.79 -7.40 25.18
C GLY A 267 -3.97 -7.25 23.66
N GLY A 268 -4.76 -6.27 23.22
CA GLY A 268 -5.02 -6.02 21.79
C GLY A 268 -3.84 -5.39 21.04
N THR A 269 -3.94 -5.40 19.73
CA THR A 269 -2.88 -4.91 18.81
C THR A 269 -3.39 -3.77 17.94
N LEU A 270 -2.70 -2.63 17.95
CA LEU A 270 -2.82 -1.60 16.91
C LEU A 270 -1.79 -1.90 15.80
N VAL A 271 -2.25 -2.09 14.58
CA VAL A 271 -1.40 -2.19 13.39
C VAL A 271 -1.46 -0.86 12.64
N SER A 272 -0.37 -0.10 12.66
CA SER A 272 -0.26 1.19 11.97
C SER A 272 0.30 0.98 10.57
N ALA A 273 -0.45 1.42 9.53
CA ALA A 273 -0.12 1.30 8.12
C ALA A 273 -0.25 2.63 7.36
N GLY A 274 -1.17 3.49 7.79
CA GLY A 274 -1.40 4.80 7.19
C GLY A 274 -0.24 5.77 7.43
N ILE A 275 -0.12 6.76 6.55
CA ILE A 275 1.02 7.70 6.54
C ILE A 275 0.59 9.18 6.40
N PHE A 276 -0.65 9.55 6.74
CA PHE A 276 -1.04 10.96 6.76
C PHE A 276 -0.15 11.80 7.70
N GLY A 277 0.36 11.15 8.76
CA GLY A 277 1.35 11.72 9.64
C GLY A 277 0.79 12.39 10.89
N GLY A 278 1.69 12.82 11.75
CA GLY A 278 1.41 13.37 13.07
C GLY A 278 2.02 12.54 14.18
N ALA A 279 1.94 13.03 15.42
CA ALA A 279 2.49 12.36 16.59
C ALA A 279 1.36 11.91 17.53
N LEU A 280 1.38 10.65 17.94
CA LEU A 280 0.49 10.10 18.97
C LEU A 280 1.14 10.24 20.34
N SER A 281 0.42 10.87 21.28
CA SER A 281 0.81 10.87 22.70
C SER A 281 0.09 9.74 23.42
N LEU A 282 0.84 8.78 23.95
CA LEU A 282 0.28 7.63 24.66
C LEU A 282 0.94 7.48 26.04
N PRO A 283 0.17 7.54 27.16
CA PRO A 283 0.71 7.32 28.48
C PRO A 283 1.28 5.90 28.63
N LEU A 284 2.55 5.78 29.00
CA LEU A 284 3.23 4.49 29.11
C LEU A 284 2.57 3.54 30.11
N VAL A 285 1.96 4.10 31.18
CA VAL A 285 1.22 3.30 32.16
C VAL A 285 0.03 2.55 31.54
N LEU A 286 -0.63 3.14 30.53
CA LEU A 286 -1.73 2.49 29.82
C LEU A 286 -1.22 1.35 28.92
N VAL A 287 -0.05 1.52 28.30
CA VAL A 287 0.58 0.46 27.50
C VAL A 287 0.82 -0.78 28.37
N MET A 288 1.37 -0.57 29.59
CA MET A 288 1.64 -1.64 30.53
C MET A 288 0.35 -2.23 31.12
N GLN A 289 -0.55 -1.40 31.63
CA GLN A 289 -1.78 -1.87 32.28
C GLN A 289 -2.72 -2.63 31.33
N ARG A 290 -2.81 -2.19 30.10
CA ARG A 290 -3.64 -2.81 29.07
C ARG A 290 -2.89 -3.86 28.24
N LEU A 291 -1.60 -4.08 28.47
CA LEU A 291 -0.73 -4.98 27.68
C LEU A 291 -0.85 -4.71 26.16
N LEU A 292 -0.87 -3.42 25.79
CA LEU A 292 -1.06 -3.00 24.41
C LEU A 292 0.14 -3.38 23.54
N LYS A 293 -0.14 -3.76 22.29
CA LYS A 293 0.86 -4.00 21.28
C LYS A 293 0.67 -2.96 20.15
N ILE A 294 1.75 -2.30 19.74
CA ILE A 294 1.75 -1.41 18.59
C ILE A 294 2.72 -2.00 17.56
N LYS A 295 2.22 -2.28 16.37
CA LYS A 295 3.00 -2.86 15.27
C LYS A 295 2.91 -1.95 14.05
N GLY A 296 4.07 -1.59 13.48
CA GLY A 296 4.11 -0.97 12.16
C GLY A 296 3.97 -2.03 11.06
N THR A 297 3.31 -1.66 9.95
CA THR A 297 3.42 -2.39 8.70
C THR A 297 3.78 -1.43 7.58
N LYS A 298 4.79 -1.79 6.83
CA LYS A 298 5.26 -1.05 5.67
C LYS A 298 5.27 -2.04 4.52
N MET A 299 4.22 -1.96 3.66
CA MET A 299 4.04 -2.90 2.55
C MET A 299 4.03 -4.37 3.03
N GLY A 300 4.59 -5.29 2.26
CA GLY A 300 4.77 -6.70 2.60
C GLY A 300 5.98 -7.31 1.87
N THR A 301 6.32 -8.54 2.24
CA THR A 301 7.43 -9.29 1.63
C THR A 301 7.04 -9.83 0.24
N LEU A 302 8.04 -10.24 -0.55
CA LEU A 302 7.80 -10.92 -1.82
C LEU A 302 7.03 -12.24 -1.61
N THR A 303 7.32 -12.96 -0.54
CA THR A 303 6.58 -14.18 -0.15
C THR A 303 5.10 -13.87 0.10
N GLU A 304 4.79 -12.81 0.86
CA GLU A 304 3.42 -12.38 1.09
C GLU A 304 2.71 -11.96 -0.19
N MET A 305 3.44 -11.37 -1.15
CA MET A 305 2.87 -11.04 -2.46
C MET A 305 2.52 -12.29 -3.26
N LEU A 306 3.38 -13.30 -3.27
CA LEU A 306 3.10 -14.58 -3.93
C LEU A 306 1.89 -15.26 -3.30
N GLU A 307 1.80 -15.32 -1.97
CA GLU A 307 0.65 -15.88 -1.24
C GLU A 307 -0.65 -15.14 -1.63
N LEU A 308 -0.63 -13.81 -1.66
CA LEU A 308 -1.78 -12.99 -2.04
C LEU A 308 -2.21 -13.27 -3.49
N ILE A 309 -1.27 -13.29 -4.44
CA ILE A 309 -1.57 -13.52 -5.86
C ILE A 309 -2.19 -14.91 -6.07
N GLU A 310 -1.74 -15.94 -5.35
CA GLU A 310 -2.36 -17.26 -5.40
C GLU A 310 -3.81 -17.23 -4.88
N LEU A 311 -4.11 -16.49 -3.82
CA LEU A 311 -5.50 -16.29 -3.34
C LEU A 311 -6.37 -15.60 -4.39
N VAL A 312 -5.82 -14.58 -5.08
CA VAL A 312 -6.52 -13.85 -6.14
C VAL A 312 -6.78 -14.74 -7.34
N LYS A 313 -5.77 -15.50 -7.82
CA LYS A 313 -5.91 -16.46 -8.93
C LYS A 313 -6.94 -17.55 -8.61
N ALA A 314 -7.04 -17.96 -7.36
CA ALA A 314 -8.05 -18.91 -6.91
C ALA A 314 -9.47 -18.32 -6.80
N GLY A 315 -9.67 -17.05 -7.17
CA GLY A 315 -10.97 -16.36 -7.09
C GLY A 315 -11.45 -16.06 -5.68
N LYS A 316 -10.56 -16.15 -4.68
CA LYS A 316 -10.90 -15.97 -3.26
C LYS A 316 -10.91 -14.51 -2.82
N VAL A 317 -10.35 -13.59 -3.60
CA VAL A 317 -10.31 -12.16 -3.31
C VAL A 317 -11.14 -11.43 -4.36
N PRO A 318 -12.35 -10.97 -4.01
CA PRO A 318 -13.18 -10.18 -4.93
C PRO A 318 -12.50 -8.84 -5.28
N PRO A 319 -12.74 -8.29 -6.49
CA PRO A 319 -12.16 -7.02 -6.91
C PRO A 319 -12.65 -5.86 -6.06
N ILE A 320 -11.84 -4.80 -6.00
CA ILE A 320 -12.19 -3.49 -5.49
C ILE A 320 -12.56 -2.55 -6.65
N PRO A 321 -13.27 -1.44 -6.40
CA PRO A 321 -13.53 -0.43 -7.43
C PRO A 321 -12.24 0.15 -7.98
N ILE A 322 -12.14 0.23 -9.31
CA ILE A 322 -10.99 0.80 -10.04
C ILE A 322 -11.50 1.77 -11.09
N GLU A 323 -10.91 2.95 -11.10
CA GLU A 323 -11.04 3.94 -12.15
C GLU A 323 -9.77 3.95 -12.99
N THR A 324 -9.87 3.86 -14.30
CA THR A 324 -8.72 3.95 -15.22
C THR A 324 -8.65 5.32 -15.87
N ARG A 325 -7.46 5.90 -15.94
CA ARG A 325 -7.19 7.17 -16.63
C ARG A 325 -5.97 7.03 -17.54
N PRO A 326 -5.86 7.80 -18.63
CA PRO A 326 -4.62 7.91 -19.39
C PRO A 326 -3.47 8.44 -18.50
N LEU A 327 -2.23 8.09 -18.81
CA LEU A 327 -1.06 8.50 -18.02
C LEU A 327 -0.86 10.01 -18.00
N ASP A 328 -1.25 10.74 -19.04
CA ASP A 328 -1.19 12.20 -19.10
C ASP A 328 -2.14 12.90 -18.10
N HIS A 329 -3.11 12.19 -17.51
CA HIS A 329 -3.96 12.66 -16.42
C HIS A 329 -3.35 12.41 -15.00
N VAL A 330 -2.05 12.13 -14.92
CA VAL A 330 -1.39 11.83 -13.63
C VAL A 330 -1.53 12.96 -12.60
N ASN A 331 -1.44 14.23 -13.04
CA ASN A 331 -1.57 15.38 -12.16
C ASN A 331 -2.99 15.56 -11.63
N GLU A 332 -4.00 15.26 -12.45
CA GLU A 332 -5.40 15.25 -12.04
C GLU A 332 -5.64 14.13 -11.02
N ALA A 333 -5.13 12.92 -11.31
CA ALA A 333 -5.26 11.78 -10.43
C ALA A 333 -4.65 12.02 -9.03
N LEU A 334 -3.46 12.63 -8.97
CA LEU A 334 -2.83 13.05 -7.71
C LEU A 334 -3.65 14.12 -6.98
N THR A 335 -4.21 15.08 -7.73
CA THR A 335 -5.03 16.15 -7.17
C THR A 335 -6.33 15.61 -6.56
N ASP A 336 -7.02 14.72 -7.27
CA ASP A 336 -8.27 14.11 -6.80
C ASP A 336 -8.02 13.21 -5.58
N LEU A 337 -6.91 12.45 -5.60
CA LEU A 337 -6.51 11.63 -4.46
C LEU A 337 -6.23 12.50 -3.22
N ARG A 338 -5.53 13.63 -3.37
CA ARG A 338 -5.26 14.59 -2.29
C ARG A 338 -6.53 15.21 -1.72
N LYS A 339 -7.52 15.46 -2.57
CA LYS A 339 -8.84 15.98 -2.16
C LYS A 339 -9.77 14.91 -1.55
N GLY A 340 -9.35 13.64 -1.53
CA GLY A 340 -10.18 12.53 -1.04
C GLY A 340 -11.34 12.15 -1.96
N GLN A 341 -11.33 12.58 -3.22
CA GLN A 341 -12.39 12.37 -4.21
C GLN A 341 -12.32 11.00 -4.91
N VAL A 342 -11.30 10.21 -4.61
CA VAL A 342 -11.13 8.86 -5.17
C VAL A 342 -11.83 7.82 -4.31
N SER A 343 -12.74 7.04 -4.92
CA SER A 343 -13.38 5.88 -4.31
C SER A 343 -12.74 4.60 -4.88
N GLY A 344 -12.06 3.84 -4.04
CA GLY A 344 -11.27 2.68 -4.49
C GLY A 344 -9.87 3.07 -4.95
N ARG A 345 -9.51 2.76 -6.22
CA ARG A 345 -8.16 3.01 -6.77
C ARG A 345 -8.22 3.68 -8.14
N VAL A 346 -7.29 4.60 -8.38
CA VAL A 346 -7.02 5.11 -9.74
C VAL A 346 -5.83 4.36 -10.31
N VAL A 347 -5.94 3.97 -11.58
CA VAL A 347 -4.90 3.28 -12.35
C VAL A 347 -4.64 4.05 -13.63
N LEU A 348 -3.39 4.40 -13.87
CA LEU A 348 -2.94 5.12 -15.06
C LEU A 348 -2.49 4.13 -16.12
N LYS A 349 -2.84 4.41 -17.37
CA LYS A 349 -2.45 3.63 -18.57
C LYS A 349 -1.62 4.51 -19.50
N PRO A 350 -0.38 4.12 -19.85
CA PRO A 350 0.48 4.85 -20.80
C PRO A 350 -0.10 5.03 -22.19
#